data_0f6b863ccbf7461ac37bd2b37ac98024
#
_entry.id   0f6b863ccbf7461ac37bd2b37ac98024
#
_cell.length_a   1.000
_cell.length_b   1.000
_cell.length_c   1.000
_cell.angle_alpha   90.00
_cell.angle_beta   90.00
_cell.angle_gamma   90.00
#
_symmetry.space_group_name_H-M   'P 1'
#
loop_
_entity.id
_entity.type
_entity.pdbx_description
1 polymer ?
#
loop_
_entity_poly.entity_id
_entity_poly.type
_entity_poly.pdbx_seq_one_letter_code
_entity_poly.pdbx_strand_id
1 'polypeptide(L)'
;MALRSLAVVALLTLLNACAGSETPKGSLGDAPGNPLLTIQLNAEDPSASFGLLQRPKEPLRFSVGQGRKGIACAGSRFQEGVTPLGLFRVNAILSEGRFEMDPELVGRSGRTEAELRSTLFSNMNSIDFKGDGETGEYGTGYISLEPVPLTDQPFEFNTYDGTFRWYSFAIHGSNDQSRIGLAVTGGCINAGRFTMDVLLDRLNLGDLVDIASNNSCLP
;
A
#
# COMPACT_ATOMS: atom_id res chain seq x y z
N MET A 1 37.70 5.66 -79.77
CA MET A 1 37.46 4.67 -78.70
C MET A 1 36.59 5.32 -77.65
N ALA A 2 35.33 4.98 -77.64
CA ALA A 2 34.35 5.61 -76.76
C ALA A 2 33.95 4.64 -75.63
N LEU A 3 34.22 5.00 -74.40
CA LEU A 3 33.76 4.28 -73.23
C LEU A 3 32.37 4.85 -72.80
N ARG A 4 31.38 3.94 -72.84
CA ARG A 4 30.04 4.24 -72.31
C ARG A 4 30.00 3.99 -70.83
N SER A 5 29.66 5.02 -70.06
CA SER A 5 29.34 4.92 -68.64
C SER A 5 27.88 4.48 -68.46
N LEU A 6 27.65 3.38 -67.78
CA LEU A 6 26.35 2.96 -67.27
C LEU A 6 26.08 3.67 -65.95
N ALA A 7 25.03 4.47 -65.89
CA ALA A 7 24.49 4.98 -64.64
C ALA A 7 23.50 3.95 -64.04
N VAL A 8 23.79 3.48 -62.84
CA VAL A 8 22.89 2.64 -62.04
C VAL A 8 22.06 3.59 -61.19
N VAL A 9 20.79 3.67 -61.46
CA VAL A 9 19.81 4.39 -60.62
C VAL A 9 19.39 3.45 -59.47
N ALA A 10 19.81 3.77 -58.28
CA ALA A 10 19.35 3.10 -57.05
C ALA A 10 18.04 3.76 -56.59
N LEU A 11 16.96 3.02 -56.65
CA LEU A 11 15.63 3.41 -56.15
C LEU A 11 15.60 3.17 -54.64
N LEU A 12 15.74 4.24 -53.83
CA LEU A 12 15.53 4.19 -52.37
C LEU A 12 14.02 4.21 -52.11
N THR A 13 13.47 3.07 -51.72
CA THR A 13 12.14 3.00 -51.12
C THR A 13 12.22 3.39 -49.66
N LEU A 14 11.72 4.60 -49.33
CA LEU A 14 11.48 5.08 -47.97
C LEU A 14 10.29 4.32 -47.38
N LEU A 15 10.58 3.35 -46.51
CA LEU A 15 9.60 2.75 -45.62
C LEU A 15 9.32 3.74 -44.47
N ASN A 16 8.22 4.48 -44.55
CA ASN A 16 7.66 5.20 -43.43
C ASN A 16 7.13 4.19 -42.38
N ALA A 17 7.96 3.90 -41.40
CA ALA A 17 7.51 3.25 -40.19
C ALA A 17 6.77 4.32 -39.34
N CYS A 18 5.46 4.35 -39.37
CA CYS A 18 4.64 5.03 -38.38
C CYS A 18 4.85 4.28 -37.05
N ALA A 19 5.77 4.79 -36.21
CA ALA A 19 5.80 4.44 -34.81
C ALA A 19 4.58 5.08 -34.15
N GLY A 20 3.51 4.28 -34.04
CA GLY A 20 2.40 4.62 -33.17
C GLY A 20 2.91 4.68 -31.73
N SER A 21 3.01 5.88 -31.18
CA SER A 21 3.12 6.06 -29.72
C SER A 21 1.81 5.62 -29.12
N GLU A 22 1.75 4.41 -28.62
CA GLU A 22 0.70 4.01 -27.69
C GLU A 22 0.91 4.79 -26.39
N THR A 23 0.20 5.90 -26.25
CA THR A 23 -0.06 6.47 -24.94
C THR A 23 -0.81 5.43 -24.13
N PRO A 24 -0.36 5.08 -22.92
CA PRO A 24 -1.15 4.23 -22.04
C PRO A 24 -2.48 4.95 -21.79
N LYS A 25 -3.56 4.42 -22.33
CA LYS A 25 -4.91 4.81 -21.97
C LYS A 25 -5.11 4.36 -20.51
N GLY A 26 -4.83 5.25 -19.57
CA GLY A 26 -5.38 5.15 -18.24
C GLY A 26 -6.90 5.17 -18.38
N SER A 27 -7.53 4.03 -18.18
CA SER A 27 -8.99 3.89 -18.16
C SER A 27 -9.50 4.68 -16.96
N LEU A 28 -9.95 5.90 -17.22
CA LEU A 28 -10.82 6.65 -16.32
C LEU A 28 -12.20 5.97 -16.38
N GLY A 29 -12.52 5.12 -15.41
CA GLY A 29 -13.91 4.71 -15.26
C GLY A 29 -14.24 3.27 -14.91
N ASP A 30 -13.27 2.39 -14.68
CA ASP A 30 -13.59 1.07 -14.12
C ASP A 30 -13.92 1.22 -12.63
N ALA A 31 -15.10 0.71 -12.23
CA ALA A 31 -15.45 0.59 -10.82
C ALA A 31 -14.31 -0.16 -10.11
N PRO A 32 -13.93 0.25 -8.89
CA PRO A 32 -12.88 -0.45 -8.16
C PRO A 32 -13.21 -1.94 -8.08
N GLY A 33 -12.24 -2.80 -8.39
CA GLY A 33 -12.39 -4.25 -8.29
C GLY A 33 -12.81 -4.69 -6.90
N ASN A 34 -13.17 -5.96 -6.75
CA ASN A 34 -13.47 -6.50 -5.42
C ASN A 34 -12.20 -6.47 -4.55
N PRO A 35 -12.28 -6.00 -3.28
CA PRO A 35 -11.13 -5.97 -2.39
C PRO A 35 -10.63 -7.39 -2.10
N LEU A 36 -9.31 -7.57 -2.16
CA LEU A 36 -8.66 -8.83 -1.79
C LEU A 36 -8.65 -9.03 -0.27
N LEU A 37 -8.58 -7.93 0.48
CA LEU A 37 -8.62 -7.90 1.93
C LEU A 37 -9.74 -6.98 2.40
N THR A 38 -10.60 -7.49 3.28
CA THR A 38 -11.59 -6.69 4.01
C THR A 38 -11.23 -6.68 5.48
N ILE A 39 -11.26 -5.50 6.11
CA ILE A 39 -11.06 -5.32 7.54
C ILE A 39 -12.34 -4.77 8.14
N GLN A 40 -12.91 -5.52 9.08
CA GLN A 40 -14.10 -5.12 9.80
C GLN A 40 -13.72 -4.72 11.21
N LEU A 41 -13.86 -3.43 11.52
CA LEU A 41 -13.52 -2.87 12.82
C LEU A 41 -14.75 -2.77 13.72
N ASN A 42 -14.51 -2.93 15.01
CA ASN A 42 -15.49 -2.72 16.06
C ASN A 42 -14.93 -1.70 17.06
N ALA A 43 -15.54 -0.51 17.14
CA ALA A 43 -15.09 0.56 18.01
C ALA A 43 -15.41 0.31 19.48
N GLU A 44 -16.50 -0.41 19.76
CA GLU A 44 -16.98 -0.70 21.13
C GLU A 44 -16.26 -1.90 21.73
N ASP A 45 -15.94 -2.90 20.90
CA ASP A 45 -15.18 -4.08 21.28
C ASP A 45 -14.05 -4.33 20.26
N PRO A 46 -12.89 -3.73 20.44
CA PRO A 46 -11.76 -3.92 19.53
C PRO A 46 -11.35 -5.37 19.32
N SER A 47 -11.60 -6.23 20.33
CA SER A 47 -11.26 -7.66 20.24
C SER A 47 -12.12 -8.42 19.22
N ALA A 48 -13.28 -7.88 18.87
CA ALA A 48 -14.15 -8.39 17.81
C ALA A 48 -13.75 -7.91 16.39
N SER A 49 -12.75 -7.03 16.28
CA SER A 49 -12.24 -6.58 14.98
C SER A 49 -11.46 -7.69 14.27
N PHE A 50 -11.67 -7.80 12.95
CA PHE A 50 -11.03 -8.84 12.17
C PHE A 50 -10.72 -8.42 10.74
N GLY A 51 -9.74 -9.10 10.15
CA GLY A 51 -9.48 -9.10 8.72
C GLY A 51 -9.97 -10.40 8.06
N LEU A 52 -10.34 -10.31 6.79
CA LEU A 52 -10.74 -11.42 5.94
C LEU A 52 -9.98 -11.31 4.61
N LEU A 53 -8.94 -12.13 4.45
CA LEU A 53 -8.18 -12.23 3.20
C LEU A 53 -8.83 -13.28 2.29
N GLN A 54 -9.18 -12.88 1.08
CA GLN A 54 -9.72 -13.79 0.06
C GLN A 54 -8.64 -14.76 -0.43
N ARG A 55 -8.98 -16.04 -0.50
CA ARG A 55 -8.11 -17.11 -1.00
C ARG A 55 -8.91 -18.09 -1.83
N PRO A 56 -8.28 -18.84 -2.78
CA PRO A 56 -8.99 -19.73 -3.71
C PRO A 56 -9.83 -20.86 -3.05
N LYS A 57 -9.41 -21.34 -1.88
CA LYS A 57 -10.11 -22.44 -1.19
C LYS A 57 -11.01 -21.91 -0.07
N GLU A 58 -10.42 -21.21 0.87
CA GLU A 58 -11.11 -20.71 2.06
C GLU A 58 -10.51 -19.36 2.47
N PRO A 59 -11.34 -18.34 2.72
CA PRO A 59 -10.86 -17.05 3.22
C PRO A 59 -10.12 -17.23 4.56
N LEU A 60 -9.03 -16.48 4.73
CA LEU A 60 -8.35 -16.42 6.03
C LEU A 60 -8.98 -15.32 6.88
N ARG A 61 -9.57 -15.70 7.99
CA ARG A 61 -10.03 -14.77 9.03
C ARG A 61 -8.97 -14.65 10.12
N PHE A 62 -8.69 -13.41 10.56
CA PHE A 62 -7.69 -13.13 11.59
C PHE A 62 -8.06 -11.90 12.42
N SER A 63 -7.57 -11.85 13.67
CA SER A 63 -7.76 -10.70 14.56
C SER A 63 -6.87 -9.54 14.15
N VAL A 64 -7.36 -8.31 14.32
CA VAL A 64 -6.63 -7.06 14.08
C VAL A 64 -6.81 -6.10 15.23
N GLY A 65 -5.78 -5.31 15.54
CA GLY A 65 -5.91 -4.15 16.41
C GLY A 65 -6.09 -2.86 15.61
N GLN A 66 -6.45 -1.79 16.29
CA GLN A 66 -6.84 -0.51 15.71
C GLN A 66 -6.32 0.69 16.51
N GLY A 67 -6.62 1.89 16.04
CA GLY A 67 -6.24 3.15 16.68
C GLY A 67 -6.73 3.27 18.12
N ARG A 68 -5.86 3.76 19.02
CA ARG A 68 -6.14 3.90 20.45
C ARG A 68 -7.25 4.90 20.79
N LYS A 69 -7.64 5.76 19.85
CA LYS A 69 -8.71 6.75 20.02
C LYS A 69 -9.99 6.35 19.27
N GLY A 70 -10.00 5.20 18.57
CA GLY A 70 -11.17 4.71 17.86
C GLY A 70 -11.03 4.74 16.34
N ILE A 71 -12.14 4.92 15.65
CA ILE A 71 -12.31 4.78 14.22
C ILE A 71 -12.87 6.08 13.64
N ALA A 72 -12.26 6.62 12.58
CA ALA A 72 -12.76 7.80 11.87
C ALA A 72 -13.80 7.42 10.82
N CYS A 73 -14.90 8.16 10.74
CA CYS A 73 -15.81 8.03 9.60
C CYS A 73 -15.12 8.39 8.28
N ALA A 74 -15.55 7.77 7.18
CA ALA A 74 -15.11 8.19 5.86
C ALA A 74 -15.41 9.70 5.67
N GLY A 75 -14.42 10.44 5.12
CA GLY A 75 -14.52 11.89 4.96
C GLY A 75 -14.13 12.73 6.17
N SER A 76 -13.81 12.13 7.33
CA SER A 76 -13.30 12.86 8.50
C SER A 76 -11.85 13.32 8.28
N ARG A 77 -11.41 14.29 9.09
CA ARG A 77 -10.00 14.68 9.11
C ARG A 77 -9.17 13.65 9.85
N PHE A 78 -7.97 13.41 9.35
CA PHE A 78 -7.00 12.56 10.04
C PHE A 78 -6.71 13.09 11.44
N GLN A 79 -6.74 12.16 12.41
CA GLN A 79 -6.29 12.39 13.76
C GLN A 79 -5.40 11.24 14.20
N GLU A 80 -4.24 11.54 14.74
CA GLU A 80 -3.36 10.52 15.28
C GLU A 80 -4.07 9.69 16.37
N GLY A 81 -3.97 8.40 16.23
CA GLY A 81 -4.64 7.43 17.11
C GLY A 81 -6.01 6.97 16.62
N VAL A 82 -6.50 7.48 15.49
CA VAL A 82 -7.80 7.10 14.92
C VAL A 82 -7.57 6.32 13.63
N THR A 83 -8.19 5.14 13.49
CA THR A 83 -8.11 4.33 12.27
C THR A 83 -9.10 4.83 11.23
N PRO A 84 -8.65 5.15 10.00
CA PRO A 84 -9.55 5.59 8.94
C PRO A 84 -10.35 4.43 8.35
N LEU A 85 -11.60 4.72 7.95
CA LEU A 85 -12.42 3.84 7.14
C LEU A 85 -12.33 4.23 5.65
N GLY A 86 -12.58 3.28 4.77
CA GLY A 86 -12.67 3.49 3.34
C GLY A 86 -11.97 2.42 2.53
N LEU A 87 -11.90 2.66 1.21
CA LEU A 87 -11.21 1.80 0.27
C LEU A 87 -9.79 2.31 0.05
N PHE A 88 -8.84 1.41 0.21
CA PHE A 88 -7.41 1.66 0.08
C PHE A 88 -6.80 0.74 -0.97
N ARG A 89 -5.62 1.10 -1.45
CA ARG A 89 -4.74 0.23 -2.22
C ARG A 89 -3.39 0.09 -1.54
N VAL A 90 -2.76 -1.06 -1.72
CA VAL A 90 -1.40 -1.30 -1.27
C VAL A 90 -0.43 -0.51 -2.15
N ASN A 91 0.40 0.35 -1.58
CA ASN A 91 1.39 1.16 -2.29
C ASN A 91 2.85 0.89 -1.91
N ALA A 92 3.08 0.17 -0.81
CA ALA A 92 4.39 -0.37 -0.48
C ALA A 92 4.29 -1.64 0.37
N ILE A 93 5.22 -2.58 0.19
CA ILE A 93 5.33 -3.81 0.96
C ILE A 93 6.77 -3.94 1.42
N LEU A 94 6.97 -3.96 2.73
CA LEU A 94 8.29 -3.86 3.35
C LEU A 94 8.47 -4.96 4.39
N SER A 95 9.48 -5.78 4.18
CA SER A 95 10.01 -6.77 5.13
C SER A 95 11.48 -7.03 4.82
N GLU A 96 12.15 -7.87 5.59
CA GLU A 96 13.53 -8.26 5.31
C GLU A 96 13.69 -8.85 3.90
N GLY A 97 12.79 -9.77 3.53
CA GLY A 97 12.82 -10.49 2.25
C GLY A 97 12.10 -9.81 1.10
N ARG A 98 11.37 -8.71 1.35
CA ARG A 98 10.54 -8.05 0.35
C ARG A 98 10.50 -6.55 0.55
N PHE A 99 11.01 -5.81 -0.43
CA PHE A 99 10.96 -4.35 -0.46
C PHE A 99 10.43 -3.90 -1.81
N GLU A 100 9.17 -3.54 -1.86
CA GLU A 100 8.48 -3.10 -3.07
C GLU A 100 7.74 -1.80 -2.79
N MET A 101 7.82 -0.85 -3.70
CA MET A 101 7.13 0.43 -3.61
C MET A 101 6.52 0.79 -4.96
N ASP A 102 5.32 1.38 -4.93
CA ASP A 102 4.69 1.92 -6.13
C ASP A 102 5.61 2.99 -6.77
N PRO A 103 5.91 2.89 -8.08
CA PRO A 103 6.77 3.87 -8.76
C PRO A 103 6.27 5.32 -8.65
N GLU A 104 4.94 5.53 -8.60
CA GLU A 104 4.36 6.86 -8.40
C GLU A 104 4.69 7.40 -7.00
N LEU A 105 4.62 6.54 -5.98
CA LEU A 105 5.01 6.88 -4.62
C LEU A 105 6.49 7.24 -4.54
N VAL A 106 7.36 6.46 -5.18
CA VAL A 106 8.80 6.75 -5.29
C VAL A 106 9.03 8.10 -5.96
N GLY A 107 8.37 8.35 -7.11
CA GLY A 107 8.45 9.62 -7.83
C GLY A 107 8.02 10.81 -6.98
N ARG A 108 6.91 10.70 -6.27
CA ARG A 108 6.41 11.77 -5.37
C ARG A 108 7.33 12.05 -4.18
N SER A 109 8.09 11.06 -3.74
CA SER A 109 9.07 11.24 -2.65
C SER A 109 10.28 12.10 -3.06
N GLY A 110 10.53 12.25 -4.36
CA GLY A 110 11.71 12.91 -4.91
C GLY A 110 13.02 12.15 -4.64
N ARG A 111 12.96 10.88 -4.28
CA ARG A 111 14.08 10.00 -3.93
C ARG A 111 14.09 8.75 -4.80
N THR A 112 15.21 8.09 -4.86
CA THR A 112 15.32 6.75 -5.46
C THR A 112 14.81 5.68 -4.46
N GLU A 113 14.39 4.53 -4.97
CA GLU A 113 14.03 3.39 -4.13
C GLU A 113 15.19 2.95 -3.23
N ALA A 114 16.42 2.99 -3.72
CA ALA A 114 17.61 2.67 -2.94
C ALA A 114 17.83 3.62 -1.75
N GLU A 115 17.58 4.93 -1.95
CA GLU A 115 17.64 5.92 -0.87
C GLU A 115 16.52 5.72 0.15
N LEU A 116 15.30 5.44 -0.31
CA LEU A 116 14.16 5.13 0.56
C LEU A 116 14.44 3.88 1.38
N ARG A 117 14.93 2.83 0.75
CA ARG A 117 15.31 1.58 1.44
C ARG A 117 16.39 1.82 2.48
N SER A 118 17.47 2.53 2.13
CA SER A 118 18.55 2.86 3.07
C SER A 118 18.06 3.69 4.24
N THR A 119 17.20 4.69 3.99
CA THR A 119 16.61 5.54 5.04
C THR A 119 15.73 4.72 5.97
N LEU A 120 14.97 3.78 5.44
CA LEU A 120 14.13 2.88 6.22
C LEU A 120 14.93 1.98 7.14
N PHE A 121 15.92 1.29 6.60
CA PHE A 121 16.77 0.40 7.40
C PHE A 121 17.60 1.12 8.45
N SER A 122 17.88 2.42 8.27
CA SER A 122 18.67 3.19 9.22
C SER A 122 17.85 4.01 10.23
N ASN A 123 16.63 4.43 9.86
CA ASN A 123 15.84 5.40 10.63
C ASN A 123 14.49 4.87 11.12
N MET A 124 13.98 3.77 10.54
CA MET A 124 12.76 3.12 11.04
C MET A 124 13.11 1.90 11.89
N ASN A 125 13.62 2.15 13.07
CA ASN A 125 13.75 1.12 14.10
C ASN A 125 12.39 0.61 14.63
N SER A 126 11.28 1.10 14.05
CA SER A 126 9.94 0.59 14.34
C SER A 126 9.61 -0.71 13.62
N ILE A 127 10.37 -1.12 12.60
CA ILE A 127 10.18 -2.39 11.89
C ILE A 127 11.34 -3.32 12.25
N ASP A 128 11.00 -4.46 12.81
CA ASP A 128 11.94 -5.54 13.07
C ASP A 128 12.14 -6.38 11.81
N PHE A 129 12.94 -5.89 10.89
CA PHE A 129 13.21 -6.57 9.63
C PHE A 129 13.95 -7.93 9.83
N LYS A 130 14.67 -8.10 10.92
CA LYS A 130 15.42 -9.33 11.19
C LYS A 130 14.58 -10.36 11.94
N GLY A 131 13.51 -9.93 12.61
CA GLY A 131 12.67 -10.80 13.43
C GLY A 131 13.36 -11.24 14.73
N ASP A 132 14.39 -10.52 15.18
CA ASP A 132 15.15 -10.83 16.40
C ASP A 132 14.51 -10.29 17.69
N GLY A 133 13.49 -9.44 17.56
CA GLY A 133 12.76 -8.85 18.67
C GLY A 133 13.44 -7.64 19.31
N GLU A 134 14.62 -7.23 18.83
CA GLU A 134 15.39 -6.13 19.42
C GLU A 134 14.83 -4.75 19.08
N THR A 135 14.14 -4.65 17.95
CA THR A 135 13.54 -3.39 17.46
C THR A 135 12.13 -3.65 16.98
N GLY A 136 11.37 -2.59 16.78
CA GLY A 136 10.21 -2.70 15.94
C GLY A 136 8.88 -2.92 16.63
N GLU A 137 8.21 -1.83 16.98
CA GLU A 137 6.78 -1.87 17.34
C GLU A 137 5.93 -2.51 16.22
N TYR A 138 6.40 -2.45 14.96
CA TYR A 138 5.69 -2.91 13.77
C TYR A 138 5.98 -4.37 13.38
N GLY A 139 6.78 -5.10 14.19
CA GLY A 139 7.11 -6.49 13.91
C GLY A 139 7.91 -6.67 12.63
N THR A 140 7.73 -7.81 11.95
CA THR A 140 8.55 -8.22 10.80
C THR A 140 8.16 -7.60 9.46
N GLY A 141 7.06 -6.85 9.40
CA GLY A 141 6.59 -6.32 8.12
C GLY A 141 5.63 -5.15 8.22
N TYR A 142 5.59 -4.40 7.13
CA TYR A 142 4.80 -3.18 6.98
C TYR A 142 4.21 -3.12 5.56
N ILE A 143 2.90 -3.01 5.46
CA ILE A 143 2.15 -2.91 4.20
C ILE A 143 1.48 -1.54 4.19
N SER A 144 2.09 -0.61 3.47
CA SER A 144 1.59 0.76 3.36
C SER A 144 0.33 0.82 2.50
N LEU A 145 -0.62 1.63 2.93
CA LEU A 145 -1.90 1.82 2.29
C LEU A 145 -2.09 3.28 1.89
N GLU A 146 -2.67 3.49 0.72
CA GLU A 146 -3.15 4.80 0.30
C GLU A 146 -4.60 4.73 -0.15
N PRO A 147 -5.36 5.84 -0.03
CA PRO A 147 -6.76 5.86 -0.44
C PRO A 147 -6.89 5.69 -1.95
N VAL A 148 -7.92 4.95 -2.37
CA VAL A 148 -8.29 4.86 -3.77
C VAL A 148 -8.86 6.20 -4.21
N PRO A 149 -8.37 6.81 -5.32
CA PRO A 149 -8.90 8.05 -5.85
C PRO A 149 -10.41 7.97 -6.10
N LEU A 150 -11.11 9.09 -5.91
CA LEU A 150 -12.57 9.24 -6.10
C LEU A 150 -13.45 8.46 -5.11
N THR A 151 -12.87 7.85 -4.07
CA THR A 151 -13.64 7.35 -2.93
C THR A 151 -13.63 8.37 -1.80
N ASP A 152 -14.64 8.33 -0.94
CA ASP A 152 -14.68 9.19 0.25
C ASP A 152 -13.50 8.83 1.16
N GLN A 153 -12.60 9.80 1.35
CA GLN A 153 -11.41 9.62 2.16
C GLN A 153 -11.31 10.71 3.23
N PRO A 154 -10.87 10.35 4.43
CA PRO A 154 -10.93 11.28 5.55
C PRO A 154 -9.85 12.37 5.53
N PHE A 155 -8.74 12.24 4.74
CA PHE A 155 -7.61 13.17 4.86
C PHE A 155 -6.61 13.06 3.70
N GLU A 156 -5.70 14.03 3.64
CA GLU A 156 -4.55 13.98 2.74
C GLU A 156 -3.54 12.94 3.21
N PHE A 157 -3.50 11.81 2.53
CA PHE A 157 -2.53 10.75 2.79
C PHE A 157 -1.12 11.16 2.36
N ASN A 158 -0.16 10.52 3.00
CA ASN A 158 1.26 10.77 2.75
C ASN A 158 1.69 12.22 3.02
N THR A 159 0.88 12.99 3.77
CA THR A 159 1.25 14.33 4.20
C THR A 159 1.03 14.45 5.71
N TYR A 160 2.05 14.88 6.41
CA TYR A 160 1.99 15.18 7.84
C TYR A 160 2.68 16.51 8.08
N ASP A 161 1.96 17.46 8.67
CA ASP A 161 2.47 18.81 8.94
C ASP A 161 3.12 19.46 7.69
N GLY A 162 2.44 19.33 6.55
CA GLY A 162 2.91 19.83 5.26
C GLY A 162 4.06 19.05 4.63
N THR A 163 4.57 17.99 5.27
CA THR A 163 5.68 17.17 4.79
C THR A 163 5.15 15.84 4.24
N PHE A 164 5.61 15.47 3.05
CA PHE A 164 5.30 14.18 2.46
C PHE A 164 5.81 13.03 3.33
N ARG A 165 4.91 12.08 3.68
CA ARG A 165 5.21 10.85 4.40
C ARG A 165 4.50 9.67 3.74
N TRP A 166 5.24 8.85 3.02
CA TRP A 166 4.71 7.67 2.31
C TRP A 166 4.20 6.56 3.26
N TYR A 167 4.53 6.60 4.53
CA TYR A 167 4.19 5.61 5.56
C TYR A 167 3.13 6.11 6.55
N SER A 168 2.19 6.90 6.13
CA SER A 168 1.20 7.52 7.04
C SER A 168 0.21 6.52 7.61
N PHE A 169 -0.19 5.51 6.84
CA PHE A 169 -1.17 4.50 7.22
C PHE A 169 -0.79 3.13 6.66
N ALA A 170 -0.96 2.08 7.45
CA ALA A 170 -0.52 0.74 7.07
C ALA A 170 -1.22 -0.39 7.85
N ILE A 171 -1.03 -1.60 7.33
CA ILE A 171 -1.13 -2.83 8.11
C ILE A 171 0.30 -3.24 8.48
N HIS A 172 0.55 -3.52 9.75
CA HIS A 172 1.87 -3.93 10.23
C HIS A 172 1.79 -5.01 11.30
N GLY A 173 2.90 -5.67 11.56
CA GLY A 173 3.01 -6.64 12.64
C GLY A 173 3.12 -5.98 14.03
N SER A 174 3.47 -6.80 15.00
CA SER A 174 3.84 -6.35 16.34
C SER A 174 4.81 -7.35 16.95
N ASN A 175 5.84 -6.85 17.64
CA ASN A 175 6.70 -7.72 18.47
C ASN A 175 5.99 -8.14 19.77
N ASP A 176 4.99 -7.39 20.19
CA ASP A 176 4.11 -7.75 21.30
C ASP A 176 2.77 -8.29 20.78
N GLN A 177 2.65 -9.61 20.73
CA GLN A 177 1.44 -10.28 20.22
C GLN A 177 0.20 -10.05 21.11
N SER A 178 0.37 -9.63 22.36
CA SER A 178 -0.76 -9.31 23.26
C SER A 178 -1.51 -8.04 22.84
N ARG A 179 -0.93 -7.23 21.96
CA ARG A 179 -1.55 -6.00 21.42
C ARG A 179 -2.54 -6.27 20.28
N ILE A 180 -2.54 -7.49 19.73
CA ILE A 180 -3.45 -7.85 18.63
C ILE A 180 -4.88 -7.97 19.15
N GLY A 181 -5.82 -7.33 18.46
CA GLY A 181 -7.22 -7.25 18.91
C GLY A 181 -7.49 -6.10 19.90
N LEU A 182 -6.53 -5.20 20.12
CA LEU A 182 -6.68 -4.07 21.02
C LEU A 182 -6.69 -2.73 20.26
N ALA A 183 -7.24 -1.70 20.90
CA ALA A 183 -7.17 -0.30 20.42
C ALA A 183 -5.91 0.37 21.01
N VAL A 184 -4.75 0.18 20.40
CA VAL A 184 -3.45 0.60 20.95
C VAL A 184 -2.53 1.30 19.95
N THR A 185 -2.90 1.37 18.67
CA THR A 185 -2.04 1.91 17.62
C THR A 185 -2.17 3.43 17.45
N GLY A 186 -1.27 4.03 16.67
CA GLY A 186 -1.35 5.43 16.22
C GLY A 186 -2.40 5.67 15.14
N GLY A 187 -3.18 4.65 14.77
CA GLY A 187 -4.18 4.66 13.70
C GLY A 187 -4.01 3.51 12.71
N CYS A 188 -2.82 2.93 12.59
CA CYS A 188 -2.57 1.76 11.76
C CYS A 188 -3.33 0.51 12.24
N ILE A 189 -3.48 -0.45 11.35
CA ILE A 189 -3.97 -1.79 11.66
C ILE A 189 -2.77 -2.64 12.09
N ASN A 190 -2.82 -3.30 13.24
CA ASN A 190 -1.83 -4.31 13.58
C ASN A 190 -2.40 -5.73 13.45
N ALA A 191 -1.53 -6.67 13.07
CA ALA A 191 -1.88 -8.08 12.88
C ALA A 191 -0.81 -8.98 13.50
N GLY A 192 -1.20 -10.19 13.89
CA GLY A 192 -0.31 -11.18 14.46
C GLY A 192 0.80 -11.63 13.49
N ARG A 193 1.93 -12.13 14.01
CA ARG A 193 3.11 -12.53 13.22
C ARG A 193 2.73 -13.47 12.07
N PHE A 194 2.05 -14.58 12.37
CA PHE A 194 1.64 -15.53 11.32
C PHE A 194 0.77 -14.88 10.24
N THR A 195 -0.12 -13.98 10.63
CA THR A 195 -0.98 -13.24 9.70
C THR A 195 -0.13 -12.33 8.80
N MET A 196 0.84 -11.61 9.39
CA MET A 196 1.73 -10.75 8.61
C MET A 196 2.52 -11.54 7.58
N ASP A 197 3.06 -12.71 7.93
CA ASP A 197 3.78 -13.57 6.99
C ASP A 197 2.88 -13.95 5.79
N VAL A 198 1.61 -14.29 6.06
CA VAL A 198 0.64 -14.58 4.99
C VAL A 198 0.29 -13.34 4.17
N LEU A 199 0.09 -12.18 4.79
CA LEU A 199 -0.22 -10.94 4.08
C LEU A 199 0.95 -10.49 3.21
N LEU A 200 2.18 -10.59 3.70
CA LEU A 200 3.40 -10.27 2.96
C LEU A 200 3.63 -11.20 1.75
N ASP A 201 3.19 -12.46 1.84
CA ASP A 201 3.25 -13.43 0.73
C ASP A 201 2.15 -13.19 -0.32
N ARG A 202 0.98 -12.72 0.10
CA ARG A 202 -0.23 -12.72 -0.72
C ARG A 202 -0.61 -11.40 -1.33
N LEU A 203 -0.36 -10.29 -0.65
CA LEU A 203 -0.69 -8.97 -1.15
C LEU A 203 0.38 -8.48 -2.15
N ASN A 204 -0.07 -7.76 -3.16
CA ASN A 204 0.78 -7.13 -4.17
C ASN A 204 0.48 -5.63 -4.23
N LEU A 205 1.38 -4.85 -4.84
CA LEU A 205 1.13 -3.44 -5.13
C LEU A 205 -0.16 -3.30 -5.95
N GLY A 206 -1.00 -2.36 -5.57
CA GLY A 206 -2.28 -2.10 -6.22
C GLY A 206 -3.45 -2.94 -5.70
N ASP A 207 -3.24 -3.99 -4.90
CA ASP A 207 -4.32 -4.77 -4.30
C ASP A 207 -5.19 -3.89 -3.41
N LEU A 208 -6.52 -4.12 -3.47
CA LEU A 208 -7.50 -3.35 -2.74
C LEU A 208 -7.73 -3.90 -1.35
N VAL A 209 -7.83 -2.99 -0.40
CA VAL A 209 -8.14 -3.22 1.01
C VAL A 209 -9.33 -2.35 1.39
N ASP A 210 -10.44 -2.98 1.79
CA ASP A 210 -11.62 -2.28 2.30
C ASP A 210 -11.63 -2.32 3.83
N ILE A 211 -11.71 -1.14 4.44
CA ILE A 211 -11.76 -0.99 5.91
C ILE A 211 -13.10 -0.38 6.28
N ALA A 212 -13.92 -1.19 6.92
CA ALA A 212 -15.29 -0.86 7.30
C ALA A 212 -15.55 -1.02 8.80
N SER A 213 -16.62 -0.43 9.29
CA SER A 213 -17.12 -0.63 10.65
C SER A 213 -18.63 -0.70 10.65
N ASN A 214 -19.19 -1.56 11.50
CA ASN A 214 -20.63 -1.64 11.76
C ASN A 214 -21.09 -0.73 12.92
N ASN A 215 -20.15 -0.12 13.62
CA ASN A 215 -20.39 0.74 14.79
C ASN A 215 -20.24 2.21 14.43
N SER A 216 -20.65 3.06 15.38
CA SER A 216 -20.42 4.50 15.27
C SER A 216 -18.93 4.83 15.12
N CYS A 217 -18.64 5.69 14.17
CA CYS A 217 -17.31 6.25 13.93
C CYS A 217 -17.25 7.70 14.39
N LEU A 218 -16.06 8.23 14.60
CA LEU A 218 -15.81 9.62 14.97
C LEU A 218 -15.91 10.52 13.71
N PRO A 219 -16.61 11.64 13.77
CA PRO A 219 -16.75 12.58 12.65
C PRO A 219 -15.45 13.31 12.31
#